data_e74f6d022b145e4ff956c789297da5d7
#
_entry.id   e74f6d022b145e4ff956c789297da5d7
#
_cell.length_a   1.000
_cell.length_b   1.000
_cell.length_c   1.000
_cell.angle_alpha   90.00
_cell.angle_beta   90.00
_cell.angle_gamma   90.00
#
_symmetry.space_group_name_H-M   'P 1'
#
loop_
_entity.id
_entity.type
_entity.pdbx_description
1 polymer ?
#
loop_
_entity_poly.entity_id
_entity_poly.type
_entity_poly.pdbx_seq_one_letter_code
_entity_poly.pdbx_strand_id
1 'polypeptide(L)'
;MVDLRVVTMDDWPLWRDIRRAALAEAPHAFKSRLADWHRGGEKRWRARLEVPGAHHIVALLDGRAVGMAGGLPGDGGPPELRSVWVSPEARGHGVGDRLIAAVETWALRAGATALRLAVLPGNAPAIALYERHGFVATREPGDLLADGVTRELVMVKALRRS
;
A
#
# COMPACT_ATOMS: atom_id res chain seq x y z
N MET A 1 -11.21 -3.19 -18.45
CA MET A 1 -11.86 -2.56 -17.29
C MET A 1 -11.17 -3.00 -16.00
N VAL A 2 -10.89 -2.06 -15.12
CA VAL A 2 -10.24 -2.34 -13.85
C VAL A 2 -11.29 -2.51 -12.76
N ASP A 3 -11.24 -3.64 -12.06
CA ASP A 3 -12.08 -3.92 -10.91
C ASP A 3 -11.22 -3.95 -9.65
N LEU A 4 -11.77 -3.46 -8.55
CA LEU A 4 -11.11 -3.51 -7.25
C LEU A 4 -11.79 -4.56 -6.38
N ARG A 5 -10.99 -5.44 -5.79
CA ARG A 5 -11.47 -6.49 -4.90
C ARG A 5 -10.90 -6.29 -3.50
N VAL A 6 -11.78 -6.22 -2.51
CA VAL A 6 -11.36 -6.23 -1.11
C VAL A 6 -11.01 -7.67 -0.75
N VAL A 7 -9.78 -7.85 -0.26
CA VAL A 7 -9.23 -9.18 0.02
C VAL A 7 -9.54 -9.58 1.45
N THR A 8 -10.11 -10.78 1.61
CA THR A 8 -10.35 -11.39 2.92
C THR A 8 -9.30 -12.46 3.20
N MET A 9 -9.35 -13.07 4.40
CA MET A 9 -8.42 -14.14 4.76
C MET A 9 -8.47 -15.33 3.79
N ASP A 10 -9.65 -15.60 3.23
CA ASP A 10 -9.82 -16.70 2.28
C ASP A 10 -9.15 -16.40 0.92
N ASP A 11 -8.85 -15.14 0.65
CA ASP A 11 -8.17 -14.69 -0.56
C ASP A 11 -6.64 -14.65 -0.41
N TRP A 12 -6.09 -15.29 0.63
CA TRP A 12 -4.66 -15.24 0.88
C TRP A 12 -3.79 -15.68 -0.31
N PRO A 13 -4.20 -16.64 -1.17
CA PRO A 13 -3.39 -16.98 -2.34
C PRO A 13 -3.29 -15.82 -3.33
N LEU A 14 -4.38 -15.06 -3.53
CA LEU A 14 -4.39 -13.89 -4.39
C LEU A 14 -3.45 -12.81 -3.84
N TRP A 15 -3.56 -12.53 -2.55
CA TRP A 15 -2.70 -11.54 -1.88
C TRP A 15 -1.23 -11.96 -1.94
N ARG A 16 -0.93 -13.22 -1.66
CA ARG A 16 0.42 -13.77 -1.74
C ARG A 16 1.02 -13.56 -3.13
N ASP A 17 0.28 -13.91 -4.16
CA ASP A 17 0.78 -13.88 -5.53
C ASP A 17 1.08 -12.46 -5.98
N ILE A 18 0.18 -11.50 -5.70
CA ILE A 18 0.42 -10.10 -6.06
C ILE A 18 1.55 -9.48 -5.23
N ARG A 19 1.66 -9.84 -3.95
CA ARG A 19 2.73 -9.35 -3.09
C ARG A 19 4.10 -9.85 -3.55
N ARG A 20 4.18 -11.12 -3.93
CA ARG A 20 5.41 -11.70 -4.49
C ARG A 20 5.81 -11.02 -5.79
N ALA A 21 4.85 -10.75 -6.66
CA ALA A 21 5.09 -10.05 -7.92
C ALA A 21 5.64 -8.64 -7.67
N ALA A 22 5.06 -7.92 -6.71
CA ALA A 22 5.51 -6.57 -6.34
C ALA A 22 6.95 -6.57 -5.81
N LEU A 23 7.25 -7.48 -4.89
CA LEU A 23 8.58 -7.56 -4.28
C LEU A 23 9.65 -8.01 -5.29
N ALA A 24 9.29 -8.85 -6.25
CA ALA A 24 10.21 -9.30 -7.29
C ALA A 24 10.48 -8.21 -8.33
N GLU A 25 9.44 -7.46 -8.72
CA GLU A 25 9.56 -6.40 -9.75
C GLU A 25 10.21 -5.13 -9.19
N ALA A 26 9.88 -4.76 -7.96
CA ALA A 26 10.32 -3.49 -7.37
C ALA A 26 10.88 -3.68 -5.95
N PRO A 27 11.96 -4.48 -5.79
CA PRO A 27 12.48 -4.76 -4.44
C PRO A 27 12.96 -3.50 -3.71
N HIS A 28 13.39 -2.49 -4.45
CA HIS A 28 13.87 -1.22 -3.90
C HIS A 28 12.73 -0.30 -3.40
N ALA A 29 11.48 -0.61 -3.74
CA ALA A 29 10.33 0.19 -3.33
C ALA A 29 9.73 -0.27 -2.00
N PHE A 30 10.20 -1.40 -1.45
CA PHE A 30 9.66 -2.00 -0.23
C PHE A 30 10.77 -2.27 0.77
N LYS A 31 10.46 -2.15 2.06
CA LYS A 31 11.37 -2.54 3.14
C LYS A 31 11.53 -4.06 3.22
N SER A 32 10.46 -4.80 2.96
CA SER A 32 10.48 -6.25 2.97
C SER A 32 11.18 -6.81 1.74
N ARG A 33 11.91 -7.89 1.92
CA ARG A 33 12.57 -8.60 0.83
C ARG A 33 11.76 -9.83 0.45
N LEU A 34 11.76 -10.18 -0.83
CA LEU A 34 11.06 -11.38 -1.32
C LEU A 34 11.48 -12.63 -0.56
N ALA A 35 12.79 -12.79 -0.29
CA ALA A 35 13.32 -13.94 0.45
C ALA A 35 12.68 -14.10 1.83
N ASP A 36 12.34 -13.00 2.49
CA ASP A 36 11.73 -13.03 3.82
C ASP A 36 10.29 -13.56 3.77
N TRP A 37 9.65 -13.51 2.62
CA TRP A 37 8.26 -13.91 2.42
C TRP A 37 8.10 -15.35 1.94
N HIS A 38 9.17 -16.02 1.54
CA HIS A 38 9.13 -17.43 1.17
C HIS A 38 9.00 -18.35 2.37
N ARG A 39 9.30 -17.84 3.56
CA ARG A 39 9.23 -18.62 4.81
C ARG A 39 7.86 -18.48 5.45
N GLY A 40 7.36 -19.54 6.08
CA GLY A 40 6.15 -19.52 6.89
C GLY A 40 4.85 -19.89 6.17
N GLY A 41 4.87 -20.08 4.87
CA GLY A 41 3.74 -20.61 4.08
C GLY A 41 2.42 -19.90 4.31
N GLU A 42 1.31 -20.66 4.20
CA GLU A 42 -0.07 -20.16 4.31
C GLU A 42 -0.33 -19.38 5.60
N LYS A 43 0.14 -19.91 6.72
CA LYS A 43 -0.09 -19.29 8.03
C LYS A 43 0.43 -17.85 8.08
N ARG A 44 1.61 -17.62 7.53
CA ARG A 44 2.21 -16.28 7.49
C ARG A 44 1.43 -15.33 6.60
N TRP A 45 0.99 -15.81 5.45
CA TRP A 45 0.22 -15.00 4.50
C TRP A 45 -1.15 -14.64 5.06
N ARG A 46 -1.82 -15.61 5.70
CA ARG A 46 -3.11 -15.35 6.34
C ARG A 46 -3.00 -14.36 7.49
N ALA A 47 -1.93 -14.45 8.27
CA ALA A 47 -1.71 -13.55 9.42
C ALA A 47 -1.65 -12.08 9.00
N ARG A 48 -1.14 -11.78 7.81
CA ARG A 48 -1.12 -10.41 7.28
C ARG A 48 -2.51 -9.86 7.04
N LEU A 49 -3.44 -10.71 6.64
CA LEU A 49 -4.82 -10.31 6.36
C LEU A 49 -5.69 -10.29 7.62
N GLU A 50 -5.20 -10.88 8.71
CA GLU A 50 -5.92 -10.95 9.99
C GLU A 50 -5.73 -9.72 10.87
N VAL A 51 -4.90 -8.76 10.49
CA VAL A 51 -4.69 -7.54 11.30
C VAL A 51 -6.02 -6.84 11.47
N PRO A 52 -6.49 -6.65 12.73
CA PRO A 52 -7.79 -6.02 12.96
C PRO A 52 -7.87 -4.63 12.34
N GLY A 53 -8.97 -4.38 11.63
CA GLY A 53 -9.21 -3.08 10.99
C GLY A 53 -8.41 -2.83 9.71
N ALA A 54 -7.55 -3.75 9.29
CA ALA A 54 -6.80 -3.61 8.05
C ALA A 54 -7.71 -3.79 6.82
N HIS A 55 -7.37 -3.11 5.73
CA HIS A 55 -8.14 -3.13 4.50
C HIS A 55 -7.18 -3.37 3.33
N HIS A 56 -7.26 -4.53 2.73
CA HIS A 56 -6.39 -4.90 1.61
C HIS A 56 -7.18 -4.96 0.32
N ILE A 57 -6.65 -4.35 -0.75
CA ILE A 57 -7.32 -4.24 -2.04
C ILE A 57 -6.40 -4.76 -3.14
N VAL A 58 -6.96 -5.54 -4.05
CA VAL A 58 -6.27 -5.97 -5.28
C VAL A 58 -7.01 -5.42 -6.48
N ALA A 59 -6.29 -4.83 -7.41
CA ALA A 59 -6.84 -4.38 -8.69
C ALA A 59 -6.73 -5.51 -9.70
N LEU A 60 -7.85 -5.79 -10.38
CA LEU A 60 -7.94 -6.81 -11.41
C LEU A 60 -8.23 -6.16 -12.76
N LEU A 61 -7.46 -6.50 -13.76
CA LEU A 61 -7.70 -6.08 -15.14
C LEU A 61 -8.04 -7.33 -15.94
N ASP A 62 -9.30 -7.40 -16.38
CA ASP A 62 -9.83 -8.58 -17.10
C ASP A 62 -9.56 -9.88 -16.35
N GLY A 63 -9.78 -9.85 -15.03
CA GLY A 63 -9.62 -11.01 -14.15
C GLY A 63 -8.20 -11.29 -13.68
N ARG A 64 -7.22 -10.50 -14.11
CA ARG A 64 -5.82 -10.69 -13.75
C ARG A 64 -5.38 -9.63 -12.73
N ALA A 65 -4.73 -10.06 -11.66
CA ALA A 65 -4.23 -9.15 -10.64
C ALA A 65 -3.10 -8.28 -11.20
N VAL A 66 -3.27 -6.96 -11.16
CA VAL A 66 -2.32 -6.00 -11.74
C VAL A 66 -1.90 -4.90 -10.76
N GLY A 67 -2.42 -4.90 -9.56
CA GLY A 67 -2.05 -3.90 -8.56
C GLY A 67 -2.58 -4.24 -7.18
N MET A 68 -2.04 -3.56 -6.19
CA MET A 68 -2.49 -3.74 -4.80
C MET A 68 -2.31 -2.44 -4.02
N ALA A 69 -3.06 -2.31 -2.93
CA ALA A 69 -2.88 -1.30 -1.92
C ALA A 69 -3.48 -1.79 -0.62
N GLY A 70 -3.03 -1.24 0.49
CA GLY A 70 -3.57 -1.55 1.80
C GLY A 70 -3.76 -0.32 2.66
N GLY A 71 -4.74 -0.40 3.56
CA GLY A 71 -4.94 0.57 4.63
C GLY A 71 -4.79 -0.14 5.96
N LEU A 72 -4.02 0.45 6.86
CA LEU A 72 -3.86 -0.06 8.23
C LEU A 72 -4.35 0.98 9.22
N PRO A 73 -5.04 0.57 10.29
CA PRO A 73 -5.44 1.51 11.33
C PRO A 73 -4.19 2.08 12.00
N GLY A 74 -4.23 3.37 12.33
CA GLY A 74 -3.14 4.00 13.05
C GLY A 74 -3.14 3.60 14.52
N ASP A 75 -1.96 3.59 15.10
CA ASP A 75 -1.79 3.32 16.53
C ASP A 75 -1.85 4.66 17.27
N GLY A 76 -3.08 5.10 17.60
CA GLY A 76 -3.33 6.38 18.23
C GLY A 76 -3.21 7.58 17.30
N GLY A 77 -3.07 7.37 16.00
CA GLY A 77 -2.93 8.42 15.00
C GLY A 77 -3.74 8.12 13.75
N PRO A 78 -3.47 8.83 12.62
CA PRO A 78 -4.20 8.57 11.38
C PRO A 78 -3.89 7.19 10.82
N PRO A 79 -4.85 6.58 10.10
CA PRO A 79 -4.57 5.33 9.39
C PRO A 79 -3.50 5.53 8.32
N GLU A 80 -2.92 4.44 7.88
CA GLU A 80 -1.77 4.45 7.00
C GLU A 80 -2.07 3.73 5.68
N LEU A 81 -1.72 4.39 4.58
CA LEU A 81 -1.72 3.79 3.24
C LEU A 81 -0.43 3.02 3.07
N ARG A 82 -0.53 1.74 2.66
CA ARG A 82 0.63 0.86 2.49
C ARG A 82 0.56 0.04 1.22
N SER A 83 1.71 -0.44 0.81
CA SER A 83 1.85 -1.49 -0.22
C SER A 83 1.25 -1.11 -1.57
N VAL A 84 1.27 0.16 -1.94
CA VAL A 84 0.78 0.59 -3.25
C VAL A 84 1.74 0.09 -4.33
N TRP A 85 1.21 -0.70 -5.25
CA TRP A 85 1.99 -1.21 -6.38
C TRP A 85 1.07 -1.45 -7.57
N VAL A 86 1.58 -1.15 -8.76
CA VAL A 86 0.90 -1.44 -10.02
C VAL A 86 1.91 -2.16 -10.92
N SER A 87 1.50 -3.26 -11.53
CA SER A 87 2.38 -4.02 -12.39
C SER A 87 2.77 -3.18 -13.63
N PRO A 88 3.98 -3.40 -14.18
CA PRO A 88 4.46 -2.60 -15.31
C PRO A 88 3.50 -2.54 -16.50
N GLU A 89 2.86 -3.66 -16.85
CA GLU A 89 1.94 -3.71 -17.98
C GLU A 89 0.65 -2.92 -17.77
N ALA A 90 0.31 -2.61 -16.52
CA ALA A 90 -0.91 -1.87 -16.18
C ALA A 90 -0.67 -0.39 -15.85
N ARG A 91 0.58 0.04 -15.84
CA ARG A 91 0.92 1.44 -15.55
C ARG A 91 0.41 2.36 -16.67
N GLY A 92 0.00 3.58 -16.28
CA GLY A 92 -0.56 4.55 -17.23
C GLY A 92 -2.06 4.37 -17.48
N HIS A 93 -2.72 3.46 -16.79
CA HIS A 93 -4.17 3.19 -16.94
C HIS A 93 -5.01 3.64 -15.75
N GLY A 94 -4.43 4.44 -14.85
CA GLY A 94 -5.15 4.97 -13.68
C GLY A 94 -5.38 3.96 -12.55
N VAL A 95 -4.70 2.82 -12.57
CA VAL A 95 -4.87 1.78 -11.54
C VAL A 95 -4.43 2.30 -10.18
N GLY A 96 -3.25 2.94 -10.09
CA GLY A 96 -2.75 3.52 -8.85
C GLY A 96 -3.69 4.57 -8.28
N ASP A 97 -4.24 5.42 -9.14
CA ASP A 97 -5.20 6.46 -8.73
C ASP A 97 -6.45 5.84 -8.10
N ARG A 98 -6.97 4.76 -8.69
CA ARG A 98 -8.15 4.08 -8.15
C ARG A 98 -7.87 3.37 -6.84
N LEU A 99 -6.70 2.76 -6.71
CA LEU A 99 -6.28 2.09 -5.48
C LEU A 99 -6.17 3.09 -4.31
N ILE A 100 -5.53 4.23 -4.55
CA ILE A 100 -5.38 5.27 -3.53
C ILE A 100 -6.76 5.83 -3.14
N ALA A 101 -7.61 6.14 -4.12
CA ALA A 101 -8.95 6.63 -3.86
C ALA A 101 -9.78 5.64 -3.03
N ALA A 102 -9.64 4.35 -3.28
CA ALA A 102 -10.35 3.32 -2.52
C ALA A 102 -9.90 3.28 -1.04
N VAL A 103 -8.59 3.41 -0.79
CA VAL A 103 -8.07 3.46 0.59
C VAL A 103 -8.53 4.75 1.29
N GLU A 104 -8.55 5.88 0.59
CA GLU A 104 -9.07 7.14 1.14
C GLU A 104 -10.55 7.00 1.53
N THR A 105 -11.35 6.37 0.69
CA THR A 105 -12.77 6.12 0.98
C THR A 105 -12.92 5.25 2.23
N TRP A 106 -12.13 4.21 2.33
CA TRP A 106 -12.11 3.36 3.53
C TRP A 106 -11.77 4.16 4.79
N ALA A 107 -10.74 5.01 4.72
CA ALA A 107 -10.31 5.83 5.84
C ALA A 107 -11.42 6.81 6.28
N LEU A 108 -12.07 7.45 5.32
CA LEU A 108 -13.18 8.35 5.59
C LEU A 108 -14.36 7.63 6.25
N ARG A 109 -14.71 6.44 5.79
CA ARG A 109 -15.77 5.62 6.37
C ARG A 109 -15.43 5.18 7.80
N ALA A 110 -14.16 5.03 8.10
CA ALA A 110 -13.68 4.71 9.44
C ALA A 110 -13.61 5.95 10.36
N GLY A 111 -13.99 7.12 9.86
CA GLY A 111 -14.01 8.36 10.64
C GLY A 111 -12.70 9.12 10.66
N ALA A 112 -11.73 8.74 9.82
CA ALA A 112 -10.44 9.40 9.78
C ALA A 112 -10.53 10.80 9.17
N THR A 113 -9.71 11.72 9.67
CA THR A 113 -9.58 13.08 9.13
C THR A 113 -8.29 13.28 8.36
N ALA A 114 -7.41 12.29 8.37
CA ALA A 114 -6.15 12.32 7.65
C ALA A 114 -5.74 10.90 7.30
N LEU A 115 -4.91 10.77 6.26
CA LEU A 115 -4.29 9.51 5.84
C LEU A 115 -2.78 9.74 5.76
N ARG A 116 -2.01 8.83 6.33
CA ARG A 116 -0.56 8.91 6.41
C ARG A 116 0.06 7.84 5.54
N LEU A 117 1.24 8.09 5.03
CA LEU A 117 2.06 7.06 4.38
C LEU A 117 3.54 7.30 4.69
N ALA A 118 4.34 6.26 4.49
CA ALA A 118 5.78 6.35 4.49
C ALA A 118 6.29 5.79 3.17
N VAL A 119 7.26 6.46 2.57
CA VAL A 119 7.81 6.10 1.26
C VAL A 119 9.33 6.24 1.29
N LEU A 120 10.01 5.39 0.52
CA LEU A 120 11.46 5.50 0.39
C LEU A 120 11.81 6.81 -0.32
N PRO A 121 12.75 7.63 0.23
CA PRO A 121 13.04 8.96 -0.34
C PRO A 121 13.57 8.90 -1.77
N GLY A 122 14.16 7.78 -2.18
CA GLY A 122 14.63 7.60 -3.55
C GLY A 122 13.56 7.19 -4.55
N ASN A 123 12.33 6.93 -4.09
CA ASN A 123 11.25 6.47 -4.96
C ASN A 123 10.48 7.65 -5.56
N ALA A 124 11.12 8.37 -6.48
CA ALA A 124 10.55 9.58 -7.08
C ALA A 124 9.21 9.36 -7.77
N PRO A 125 8.98 8.28 -8.54
CA PRO A 125 7.68 8.05 -9.17
C PRO A 125 6.55 7.90 -8.16
N ALA A 126 6.79 7.20 -7.05
CA ALA A 126 5.78 7.03 -5.99
C ALA A 126 5.48 8.36 -5.30
N ILE A 127 6.52 9.12 -4.97
CA ILE A 127 6.36 10.44 -4.33
C ILE A 127 5.53 11.35 -5.22
N ALA A 128 5.81 11.39 -6.53
CA ALA A 128 5.06 12.20 -7.48
C ALA A 128 3.58 11.78 -7.54
N LEU A 129 3.31 10.48 -7.51
CA LEU A 129 1.95 9.94 -7.48
C LEU A 129 1.21 10.43 -6.22
N TYR A 130 1.85 10.32 -5.06
CA TYR A 130 1.22 10.75 -3.80
C TYR A 130 1.00 12.26 -3.75
N GLU A 131 1.97 13.05 -4.22
CA GLU A 131 1.81 14.51 -4.31
C GLU A 131 0.63 14.89 -5.22
N ARG A 132 0.44 14.17 -6.34
CA ARG A 132 -0.69 14.39 -7.25
C ARG A 132 -2.02 14.12 -6.55
N HIS A 133 -2.04 13.22 -5.56
CA HIS A 133 -3.24 12.93 -4.76
C HIS A 133 -3.41 13.85 -3.56
N GLY A 134 -2.53 14.83 -3.39
CA GLY A 134 -2.65 15.82 -2.32
C GLY A 134 -1.89 15.49 -1.04
N PHE A 135 -1.06 14.45 -1.05
CA PHE A 135 -0.17 14.15 0.07
C PHE A 135 0.97 15.15 0.09
N VAL A 136 1.33 15.60 1.28
CA VAL A 136 2.45 16.53 1.48
C VAL A 136 3.47 15.94 2.44
N ALA A 137 4.73 16.22 2.19
CA ALA A 137 5.82 15.77 3.06
C ALA A 137 5.72 16.46 4.42
N THR A 138 6.02 15.70 5.46
CA THR A 138 6.05 16.20 6.84
C THR A 138 7.49 16.26 7.33
N ARG A 139 7.67 16.84 8.52
CA ARG A 139 8.97 16.82 9.22
C ARG A 139 9.07 15.63 10.18
N GLU A 140 8.04 14.80 10.26
CA GLU A 140 8.07 13.61 11.10
C GLU A 140 9.13 12.65 10.61
N PRO A 141 10.04 12.17 11.49
CA PRO A 141 11.04 11.19 11.08
C PRO A 141 10.36 9.85 10.82
N GLY A 142 10.61 9.29 9.64
CA GLY A 142 10.16 7.94 9.31
C GLY A 142 11.09 6.88 9.88
N ASP A 143 10.76 5.63 9.61
CA ASP A 143 11.56 4.50 10.08
C ASP A 143 12.93 4.49 9.42
N LEU A 144 13.93 4.07 10.20
CA LEU A 144 15.29 3.94 9.73
C LEU A 144 15.41 2.73 8.81
N LEU A 145 16.09 2.91 7.67
CA LEU A 145 16.32 1.84 6.72
C LEU A 145 17.51 0.95 7.15
N ALA A 146 17.72 -0.13 6.41
CA ALA A 146 18.76 -1.10 6.71
C ALA A 146 20.18 -0.51 6.71
N ASP A 147 20.41 0.61 6.02
CA ASP A 147 21.70 1.30 6.00
C ASP A 147 22.02 2.01 7.32
N GLY A 148 21.06 2.12 8.24
CA GLY A 148 21.23 2.77 9.52
C GLY A 148 21.33 4.29 9.47
N VAL A 149 21.11 4.90 8.31
CA VAL A 149 21.26 6.35 8.08
C VAL A 149 20.02 6.95 7.43
N THR A 150 19.52 6.34 6.37
CA THR A 150 18.37 6.84 5.60
C THR A 150 17.06 6.53 6.32
N ARG A 151 16.18 7.52 6.38
CA ARG A 151 14.83 7.35 6.92
C ARG A 151 13.81 7.46 5.82
N GLU A 152 12.68 6.75 6.00
CA GLU A 152 11.53 6.91 5.13
C GLU A 152 11.00 8.35 5.20
N LEU A 153 10.44 8.82 4.09
CA LEU A 153 9.73 10.09 4.03
C LEU A 153 8.28 9.86 4.45
N VAL A 154 7.82 10.60 5.46
CA VAL A 154 6.44 10.53 5.91
C VAL A 154 5.62 11.61 5.22
N MET A 155 4.51 11.22 4.60
CA MET A 155 3.59 12.13 3.92
C MET A 155 2.19 11.99 4.52
N VAL A 156 1.43 13.08 4.52
CA VAL A 156 0.08 13.12 5.09
C VAL A 156 -0.85 13.87 4.14
N LYS A 157 -2.08 13.39 4.05
CA LYS A 157 -3.16 14.06 3.33
C LYS A 157 -4.32 14.28 4.29
N ALA A 158 -4.81 15.51 4.37
CA ALA A 158 -6.05 15.82 5.09
C ALA A 158 -7.23 15.28 4.28
N LEU A 159 -8.12 14.55 4.94
CA LEU A 159 -9.31 13.98 4.33
C LEU A 159 -10.52 14.85 4.67
N ARG A 160 -11.35 15.12 3.66
CA ARG A 160 -12.55 15.91 3.82
C ARG A 160 -13.77 15.08 3.45
N ARG A 161 -14.79 15.14 4.31
CA ARG A 161 -16.10 14.61 3.96
C ARG A 161 -16.79 15.59 3.03
N SER A 162 -17.21 15.09 1.88
CA SER A 162 -18.05 15.87 0.98
C SER A 162 -19.50 15.88 1.43
#